data_74adcb0e894d5a0b483892cb383d2c2d
#
_entry.id   74adcb0e894d5a0b483892cb383d2c2d
#
_cell.length_a   1.000
_cell.length_b   1.000
_cell.length_c   1.000
_cell.angle_alpha   90.00
_cell.angle_beta   90.00
_cell.angle_gamma   90.00
#
_symmetry.space_group_name_H-M   'P 1'
#
loop_
_entity.id
_entity.type
_entity.pdbx_description
1 polymer ?
#
loop_
_entity_poly.entity_id
_entity_poly.type
_entity_poly.pdbx_seq_one_letter_code
_entity_poly.pdbx_strand_id
1 'polypeptide(L)'
;MLRKLLIVLILISPWLPERASAQDLEPRRWSHLPVGLNMVGLGYVYTDANVFFNPALSISDATSRINNLGLTAIHSFDLAGKSARFSALLPYSSGRWVGDVGGEFQIMDRKGAGDPRLRFSVNLYGAPALSGEEFTQYRAQHAINTVVGASLAVTLPLGRYCDDCLINIGANRWSVRPQVGVVHTRGPWSFELTGSVFLFSDNNNFVDSAILKQEPLYTLQTHVIYNFKPRTWISFGSAYGKGGRIQIDQQDTLFEVDNWVWSASFAFPIGKSQGLRLAWLSGHSQNRVGRDSDNLLLNWSISWGY
;
A
#
# COMPACT_ATOMS: atom_id res chain seq x y z
N MET A 1 -35.00 -6.65 -18.81
CA MET A 1 -34.88 -5.52 -17.87
C MET A 1 -33.74 -5.71 -16.90
N LEU A 2 -33.58 -6.88 -16.28
CA LEU A 2 -32.46 -7.18 -15.36
C LEU A 2 -31.05 -6.96 -15.99
N ARG A 3 -30.86 -7.35 -17.26
CA ARG A 3 -29.59 -7.20 -17.97
C ARG A 3 -29.17 -5.73 -18.17
N LYS A 4 -30.12 -4.81 -18.38
CA LYS A 4 -29.84 -3.38 -18.48
C LYS A 4 -29.59 -2.74 -17.12
N LEU A 5 -30.21 -3.26 -16.06
CA LEU A 5 -29.95 -2.84 -14.69
C LEU A 5 -28.57 -3.29 -14.22
N LEU A 6 -28.15 -4.52 -14.61
CA LEU A 6 -26.81 -5.05 -14.34
C LEU A 6 -25.73 -4.22 -15.07
N ILE A 7 -25.97 -3.84 -16.31
CA ILE A 7 -25.03 -2.99 -17.09
C ILE A 7 -24.92 -1.60 -16.47
N VAL A 8 -26.00 -1.04 -15.95
CA VAL A 8 -25.97 0.24 -15.23
C VAL A 8 -25.27 0.09 -13.87
N LEU A 9 -25.43 -1.03 -13.18
CA LEU A 9 -24.67 -1.37 -11.95
C LEU A 9 -23.18 -1.57 -12.23
N ILE A 10 -22.80 -2.13 -13.39
CA ILE A 10 -21.42 -2.36 -13.81
C ILE A 10 -20.70 -1.04 -14.12
N LEU A 11 -21.38 -0.06 -14.70
CA LEU A 11 -20.80 1.25 -15.07
C LEU A 11 -20.42 2.13 -13.89
N ILE A 12 -20.71 1.71 -12.62
CA ILE A 12 -20.82 2.66 -11.54
C ILE A 12 -20.23 2.15 -10.24
N SER A 13 -19.61 1.00 -10.26
CA SER A 13 -18.98 0.49 -9.07
C SER A 13 -17.53 0.97 -8.99
N PRO A 14 -17.15 1.78 -8.00
CA PRO A 14 -15.75 1.99 -7.65
C PRO A 14 -15.23 0.75 -6.90
N TRP A 15 -15.46 -0.42 -7.47
CA TRP A 15 -15.03 -1.70 -6.94
C TRP A 15 -13.57 -1.90 -7.22
N LEU A 16 -12.78 -1.10 -6.53
CA LEU A 16 -11.36 -1.38 -6.42
C LEU A 16 -11.22 -2.48 -5.36
N PRO A 17 -10.69 -3.64 -5.71
CA PRO A 17 -10.16 -4.54 -4.72
C PRO A 17 -9.18 -3.72 -3.89
N GLU A 18 -9.35 -3.65 -2.59
CA GLU A 18 -8.47 -3.16 -1.50
C GLU A 18 -7.36 -2.13 -1.82
N ARG A 19 -7.23 -1.68 -3.07
CA ARG A 19 -6.16 -0.82 -3.58
C ARG A 19 -6.43 0.66 -3.42
N ALA A 20 -7.44 1.05 -2.65
CA ALA A 20 -7.45 2.38 -2.09
C ALA A 20 -6.31 2.59 -1.08
N SER A 21 -5.61 1.51 -0.70
CA SER A 21 -4.23 1.53 -0.20
C SER A 21 -3.20 1.80 -1.30
N ALA A 22 -3.58 2.38 -2.44
CA ALA A 22 -2.63 2.82 -3.46
C ALA A 22 -1.56 3.74 -2.89
N GLN A 23 -1.81 4.29 -1.72
CA GLN A 23 -0.89 5.12 -0.96
C GLN A 23 -0.35 4.34 0.24
N ASP A 24 0.41 3.27 -0.01
CA ASP A 24 1.21 2.60 1.01
C ASP A 24 2.08 3.61 1.74
N LEU A 25 1.60 4.17 2.84
CA LEU A 25 2.38 5.02 3.71
C LEU A 25 3.33 4.16 4.55
N GLU A 26 4.54 3.98 4.05
CA GLU A 26 5.58 3.21 4.72
C GLU A 26 6.71 4.13 5.19
N PRO A 27 6.78 4.49 6.48
CA PRO A 27 7.92 5.20 7.02
C PRO A 27 9.18 4.33 6.93
N ARG A 28 10.35 4.97 6.84
CA ARG A 28 11.66 4.33 6.78
C ARG A 28 11.92 3.52 5.51
N ARG A 29 11.24 3.88 4.42
CA ARG A 29 11.41 3.23 3.13
C ARG A 29 12.84 3.28 2.60
N TRP A 30 13.52 4.39 2.79
CA TRP A 30 14.88 4.63 2.30
C TRP A 30 15.94 4.45 3.36
N SER A 31 15.58 3.85 4.50
CA SER A 31 16.56 3.58 5.55
C SER A 31 17.72 2.75 5.04
N HIS A 32 18.93 3.17 5.41
CA HIS A 32 20.14 2.38 5.21
C HIS A 32 20.04 1.10 6.03
N LEU A 33 20.10 -0.05 5.38
CA LEU A 33 20.10 -1.38 5.99
C LEU A 33 21.48 -2.03 5.82
N PRO A 34 21.95 -2.81 6.81
CA PRO A 34 23.17 -3.58 6.66
C PRO A 34 23.01 -4.68 5.61
N VAL A 35 24.08 -4.99 4.88
CA VAL A 35 24.12 -6.10 3.92
C VAL A 35 23.98 -7.42 4.66
N GLY A 36 23.25 -8.38 4.06
CA GLY A 36 22.99 -9.70 4.65
C GLY A 36 21.80 -9.73 5.60
N LEU A 37 21.15 -8.59 5.89
CA LEU A 37 19.96 -8.57 6.72
C LEU A 37 18.84 -9.39 6.06
N ASN A 38 18.30 -10.33 6.81
CA ASN A 38 17.05 -11.00 6.52
C ASN A 38 15.99 -10.55 7.52
N MET A 39 14.79 -10.31 7.08
CA MET A 39 13.67 -9.99 7.93
C MET A 39 12.40 -10.68 7.43
N VAL A 40 11.66 -11.27 8.36
CA VAL A 40 10.30 -11.77 8.13
C VAL A 40 9.36 -11.04 9.06
N GLY A 41 8.22 -10.63 8.54
CA GLY A 41 7.19 -9.92 9.31
C GLY A 41 5.80 -10.47 9.06
N LEU A 42 4.98 -10.46 10.09
CA LEU A 42 3.55 -10.74 10.03
C LEU A 42 2.80 -9.46 10.40
N GLY A 43 2.02 -8.95 9.47
CA GLY A 43 1.18 -7.77 9.64
C GLY A 43 -0.30 -8.15 9.71
N TYR A 44 -1.04 -7.47 10.57
CA TYR A 44 -2.48 -7.46 10.60
C TYR A 44 -2.98 -6.03 10.43
N VAL A 45 -3.95 -5.82 9.54
CA VAL A 45 -4.60 -4.53 9.33
C VAL A 45 -6.11 -4.72 9.40
N TYR A 46 -6.74 -4.00 10.33
CA TYR A 46 -8.18 -3.83 10.37
C TYR A 46 -8.52 -2.53 9.63
N THR A 47 -9.44 -2.62 8.67
CA THR A 47 -9.95 -1.49 7.89
C THR A 47 -11.44 -1.33 8.13
N ASP A 48 -11.88 -0.12 8.48
CA ASP A 48 -13.26 0.32 8.46
C ASP A 48 -13.39 1.44 7.43
N ALA A 49 -14.34 1.34 6.50
CA ALA A 49 -14.43 2.30 5.42
C ALA A 49 -15.87 2.58 5.00
N ASN A 50 -16.12 3.86 4.64
CA ASN A 50 -17.31 4.32 3.98
C ASN A 50 -17.03 4.49 2.49
N VAL A 51 -17.91 3.99 1.64
CA VAL A 51 -17.79 4.03 0.18
C VAL A 51 -18.85 4.95 -0.38
N PHE A 52 -18.42 5.95 -1.15
CA PHE A 52 -19.31 6.95 -1.76
C PHE A 52 -19.46 6.63 -3.25
N PHE A 53 -20.70 6.44 -3.66
CA PHE A 53 -21.07 6.17 -5.04
C PHE A 53 -21.60 7.42 -5.74
N ASN A 54 -21.64 7.38 -7.08
CA ASN A 54 -22.32 8.40 -7.85
C ASN A 54 -23.80 8.45 -7.43
N PRO A 55 -24.34 9.65 -7.06
CA PRO A 55 -25.75 9.79 -6.65
C PRO A 55 -26.78 9.36 -7.70
N ALA A 56 -26.39 9.26 -8.98
CA ALA A 56 -27.25 8.72 -10.03
C ALA A 56 -27.51 7.21 -9.89
N LEU A 57 -26.73 6.55 -8.98
CA LEU A 57 -26.95 5.19 -8.58
C LEU A 57 -27.81 5.14 -7.35
N SER A 58 -28.73 4.25 -7.36
CA SER A 58 -29.49 3.91 -6.17
C SER A 58 -28.68 3.04 -5.21
N ILE A 59 -27.46 3.52 -4.84
CA ILE A 59 -26.60 2.88 -3.84
C ILE A 59 -26.29 3.89 -2.76
N SER A 60 -26.64 3.57 -1.52
CA SER A 60 -26.39 4.40 -0.35
C SER A 60 -25.86 3.57 0.81
N ASP A 61 -25.35 4.26 1.83
CA ASP A 61 -24.90 3.70 3.10
C ASP A 61 -23.91 2.52 2.95
N ALA A 62 -23.07 2.58 1.91
CA ALA A 62 -22.13 1.52 1.64
C ALA A 62 -20.92 1.61 2.56
N THR A 63 -20.70 0.56 3.33
CA THR A 63 -19.59 0.40 4.27
C THR A 63 -18.84 -0.88 4.04
N SER A 64 -17.58 -0.94 4.47
CA SER A 64 -16.81 -2.17 4.44
C SER A 64 -15.94 -2.32 5.69
N ARG A 65 -15.87 -3.55 6.20
CA ARG A 65 -14.96 -3.94 7.28
C ARG A 65 -14.09 -5.08 6.81
N ILE A 66 -12.78 -4.86 6.82
CA ILE A 66 -11.85 -5.78 6.18
C ILE A 66 -10.71 -6.09 7.16
N ASN A 67 -10.42 -7.38 7.30
CA ASN A 67 -9.29 -7.91 8.04
C ASN A 67 -8.25 -8.38 7.04
N ASN A 68 -7.05 -7.82 7.11
CA ASN A 68 -5.94 -8.15 6.22
C ASN A 68 -4.80 -8.74 7.03
N LEU A 69 -4.28 -9.88 6.59
CA LEU A 69 -3.02 -10.47 7.04
C LEU A 69 -1.98 -10.31 5.94
N GLY A 70 -0.75 -9.99 6.30
CA GLY A 70 0.35 -9.85 5.34
C GLY A 70 1.61 -10.53 5.86
N LEU A 71 2.10 -11.53 5.14
CA LEU A 71 3.43 -12.10 5.37
C LEU A 71 4.43 -11.35 4.51
N THR A 72 5.45 -10.75 5.12
CA THR A 72 6.50 -9.97 4.45
C THR A 72 7.84 -10.64 4.63
N ALA A 73 8.64 -10.72 3.57
CA ALA A 73 10.04 -11.12 3.62
C ALA A 73 10.91 -10.01 2.99
N ILE A 74 12.06 -9.73 3.60
CA ILE A 74 13.03 -8.73 3.11
C ILE A 74 14.42 -9.36 3.21
N HIS A 75 15.22 -9.18 2.14
CA HIS A 75 16.64 -9.50 2.11
C HIS A 75 17.41 -8.31 1.56
N SER A 76 18.46 -7.89 2.27
CA SER A 76 19.36 -6.83 1.83
C SER A 76 20.67 -7.40 1.32
N PHE A 77 21.24 -6.77 0.31
CA PHE A 77 22.47 -7.22 -0.33
C PHE A 77 23.27 -6.06 -0.92
N ASP A 78 24.50 -6.35 -1.30
CA ASP A 78 25.35 -5.40 -2.03
C ASP A 78 25.00 -5.41 -3.52
N LEU A 79 24.75 -4.23 -4.06
CA LEU A 79 24.64 -3.99 -5.50
C LEU A 79 25.65 -2.92 -5.92
N ALA A 80 26.81 -3.34 -6.42
CA ALA A 80 27.86 -2.46 -6.87
C ALA A 80 28.24 -1.38 -5.82
N GLY A 81 28.46 -1.81 -4.56
CA GLY A 81 28.83 -0.94 -3.44
C GLY A 81 27.67 -0.13 -2.85
N LYS A 82 26.43 -0.39 -3.24
CA LYS A 82 25.24 0.29 -2.73
C LYS A 82 24.33 -0.69 -1.97
N SER A 83 23.73 -0.21 -0.87
CA SER A 83 22.74 -0.99 -0.13
C SER A 83 21.48 -1.17 -0.97
N ALA A 84 21.21 -2.42 -1.35
CA ALA A 84 20.01 -2.82 -2.07
C ALA A 84 19.19 -3.82 -1.26
N ARG A 85 17.91 -3.97 -1.60
CA ARG A 85 17.03 -4.95 -0.97
C ARG A 85 15.96 -5.45 -1.92
N PHE A 86 15.62 -6.71 -1.74
CA PHE A 86 14.44 -7.33 -2.30
C PHE A 86 13.41 -7.57 -1.20
N SER A 87 12.14 -7.37 -1.50
CA SER A 87 11.05 -7.67 -0.57
C SER A 87 9.87 -8.32 -1.28
N ALA A 88 9.20 -9.23 -0.59
CA ALA A 88 7.98 -9.89 -1.01
C ALA A 88 6.89 -9.70 0.04
N LEU A 89 5.65 -9.50 -0.39
CA LEU A 89 4.46 -9.44 0.45
C LEU A 89 3.44 -10.43 -0.09
N LEU A 90 2.92 -11.30 0.78
CA LEU A 90 1.83 -12.23 0.51
C LEU A 90 0.63 -11.82 1.36
N PRO A 91 -0.40 -11.19 0.78
CA PRO A 91 -1.58 -10.76 1.51
C PRO A 91 -2.66 -11.84 1.53
N TYR A 92 -3.44 -11.84 2.60
CA TYR A 92 -4.70 -12.58 2.73
C TYR A 92 -5.75 -11.66 3.35
N SER A 93 -6.94 -11.62 2.78
CA SER A 93 -7.98 -10.69 3.20
C SER A 93 -9.29 -11.41 3.45
N SER A 94 -10.04 -10.89 4.44
CA SER A 94 -11.41 -11.30 4.73
C SER A 94 -12.22 -10.05 5.06
N GLY A 95 -13.25 -9.77 4.26
CA GLY A 95 -14.03 -8.56 4.40
C GLY A 95 -15.53 -8.80 4.25
N ARG A 96 -16.29 -7.88 4.86
CA ARG A 96 -17.74 -7.72 4.72
C ARG A 96 -18.04 -6.34 4.18
N TRP A 97 -18.84 -6.32 3.15
CA TRP A 97 -19.40 -5.11 2.53
C TRP A 97 -20.90 -5.09 2.74
N VAL A 98 -21.42 -3.94 3.08
CA VAL A 98 -22.85 -3.72 3.38
C VAL A 98 -23.27 -2.44 2.65
N GLY A 99 -24.47 -2.41 2.11
CA GLY A 99 -25.04 -1.21 1.48
C GLY A 99 -26.49 -1.42 1.07
N ASP A 100 -27.16 -0.32 0.76
CA ASP A 100 -28.48 -0.35 0.16
C ASP A 100 -28.33 -0.24 -1.36
N VAL A 101 -28.93 -1.16 -2.10
CA VAL A 101 -28.90 -1.21 -3.57
C VAL A 101 -30.34 -1.19 -4.09
N GLY A 102 -30.78 -0.04 -4.59
CA GLY A 102 -32.14 0.12 -5.12
C GLY A 102 -33.24 0.00 -4.07
N GLY A 103 -32.95 0.33 -2.81
CA GLY A 103 -33.87 0.21 -1.67
C GLY A 103 -33.83 -1.17 -1.00
N GLU A 104 -32.94 -2.06 -1.42
CA GLU A 104 -32.74 -3.36 -0.78
C GLU A 104 -31.39 -3.44 -0.07
N PHE A 105 -31.40 -3.81 1.19
CA PHE A 105 -30.19 -4.02 1.99
C PHE A 105 -29.43 -5.25 1.52
N GLN A 106 -28.16 -5.07 1.15
CA GLN A 106 -27.29 -6.13 0.64
C GLN A 106 -26.08 -6.34 1.54
N ILE A 107 -25.70 -7.59 1.74
CA ILE A 107 -24.49 -7.99 2.47
C ILE A 107 -23.66 -8.88 1.56
N MET A 108 -22.35 -8.60 1.46
CA MET A 108 -21.42 -9.40 0.69
C MET A 108 -20.17 -9.72 1.50
N ASP A 109 -19.89 -11.00 1.70
CA ASP A 109 -18.68 -11.48 2.36
C ASP A 109 -17.69 -12.04 1.31
N ARG A 110 -16.42 -11.65 1.40
CA ARG A 110 -15.33 -12.18 0.56
C ARG A 110 -14.10 -12.49 1.43
N LYS A 111 -13.40 -13.57 1.07
CA LYS A 111 -12.13 -13.93 1.70
C LYS A 111 -11.23 -14.68 0.72
N GLY A 112 -9.92 -14.52 0.86
CA GLY A 112 -8.95 -15.23 0.02
C GLY A 112 -7.57 -14.60 0.04
N ALA A 113 -6.64 -15.22 -0.70
CA ALA A 113 -5.34 -14.63 -0.97
C ALA A 113 -5.51 -13.38 -1.85
N GLY A 114 -4.82 -12.31 -1.51
CA GLY A 114 -4.70 -11.13 -2.35
C GLY A 114 -3.54 -11.27 -3.34
N ASP A 115 -3.33 -10.26 -4.16
CA ASP A 115 -2.25 -10.24 -5.14
C ASP A 115 -0.88 -10.09 -4.47
N PRO A 116 0.06 -11.02 -4.64
CA PRO A 116 1.42 -10.89 -4.11
C PRO A 116 2.14 -9.68 -4.70
N ARG A 117 3.01 -9.06 -3.90
CA ARG A 117 3.83 -7.93 -4.35
C ARG A 117 5.30 -8.21 -4.13
N LEU A 118 6.08 -8.04 -5.18
CA LEU A 118 7.52 -8.08 -5.17
C LEU A 118 8.06 -6.65 -5.30
N ARG A 119 9.16 -6.33 -4.59
CA ARG A 119 9.78 -5.01 -4.70
C ARG A 119 11.30 -5.15 -4.65
N PHE A 120 11.94 -4.51 -5.61
CA PHE A 120 13.35 -4.26 -5.64
C PHE A 120 13.62 -2.79 -5.28
N SER A 121 14.60 -2.52 -4.42
CA SER A 121 14.98 -1.15 -4.02
C SER A 121 16.49 -1.03 -3.94
N VAL A 122 17.02 0.12 -4.32
CA VAL A 122 18.44 0.46 -4.21
C VAL A 122 18.58 1.88 -3.66
N ASN A 123 19.49 2.04 -2.72
CA ASN A 123 19.90 3.35 -2.23
C ASN A 123 21.04 3.85 -3.11
N LEU A 124 20.75 4.80 -4.01
CA LEU A 124 21.66 5.30 -5.04
C LEU A 124 22.75 6.18 -4.45
N TYR A 125 22.47 6.91 -3.37
CA TYR A 125 23.37 7.83 -2.69
C TYR A 125 23.21 7.73 -1.17
N GLY A 126 24.30 7.96 -0.42
CA GLY A 126 24.30 8.12 1.04
C GLY A 126 24.13 6.83 1.85
N ALA A 127 24.12 5.66 1.22
CA ALA A 127 23.99 4.37 1.89
C ALA A 127 24.89 3.32 1.21
N PRO A 128 26.19 3.30 1.51
CA PRO A 128 27.11 2.28 1.01
C PRO A 128 26.72 0.89 1.49
N ALA A 129 27.12 -0.14 0.74
CA ALA A 129 26.89 -1.53 1.09
C ALA A 129 27.88 -1.93 2.21
N LEU A 130 27.41 -1.93 3.45
CA LEU A 130 28.18 -2.23 4.66
C LEU A 130 27.47 -3.27 5.50
N SER A 131 28.24 -4.04 6.27
CA SER A 131 27.73 -5.06 7.20
C SER A 131 28.41 -4.97 8.57
N GLY A 132 27.80 -5.61 9.56
CA GLY A 132 28.39 -5.81 10.89
C GLY A 132 28.89 -4.50 11.54
N GLU A 133 30.16 -4.51 11.91
CA GLU A 133 30.79 -3.40 12.63
C GLU A 133 30.98 -2.17 11.73
N GLU A 134 31.35 -2.34 10.47
CA GLU A 134 31.51 -1.23 9.52
C GLU A 134 30.21 -0.43 9.34
N PHE A 135 29.08 -1.11 9.24
CA PHE A 135 27.75 -0.48 9.20
C PHE A 135 27.47 0.33 10.47
N THR A 136 27.81 -0.23 11.64
CA THR A 136 27.59 0.41 12.93
C THR A 136 28.44 1.66 13.07
N GLN A 137 29.74 1.57 12.71
CA GLN A 137 30.66 2.69 12.73
C GLN A 137 30.25 3.79 11.75
N TYR A 138 29.88 3.43 10.53
CA TYR A 138 29.41 4.37 9.54
C TYR A 138 28.23 5.20 10.05
N ARG A 139 27.23 4.54 10.64
CA ARG A 139 26.06 5.22 11.21
C ARG A 139 26.40 6.13 12.40
N ALA A 140 27.34 5.73 13.23
CA ALA A 140 27.80 6.54 14.35
C ALA A 140 28.51 7.81 13.90
N GLN A 141 29.30 7.72 12.83
CA GLN A 141 30.06 8.85 12.25
C GLN A 141 29.19 9.78 11.40
N HIS A 142 28.05 9.31 10.87
CA HIS A 142 27.17 10.05 9.97
C HIS A 142 25.82 10.36 10.64
N ALA A 143 25.86 11.11 11.75
CA ALA A 143 24.66 11.59 12.45
C ALA A 143 23.79 12.54 11.58
N ILE A 144 24.40 13.16 10.56
CA ILE A 144 23.72 13.89 9.49
C ILE A 144 23.98 13.13 8.21
N ASN A 145 22.93 12.61 7.61
CA ASN A 145 23.05 11.83 6.38
C ASN A 145 21.83 12.04 5.48
N THR A 146 22.07 12.06 4.17
CA THR A 146 21.03 12.09 3.15
C THR A 146 21.14 10.83 2.31
N VAL A 147 20.07 10.07 2.22
CA VAL A 147 19.99 8.89 1.36
C VAL A 147 18.99 9.19 0.25
N VAL A 148 19.38 8.93 -1.00
CA VAL A 148 18.50 8.97 -2.17
C VAL A 148 18.35 7.55 -2.68
N GLY A 149 17.11 7.10 -2.90
CA GLY A 149 16.82 5.75 -3.35
C GLY A 149 15.81 5.70 -4.48
N ALA A 150 15.85 4.57 -5.19
CA ALA A 150 14.85 4.20 -6.18
C ALA A 150 14.32 2.79 -5.92
N SER A 151 13.09 2.52 -6.30
CA SER A 151 12.52 1.18 -6.22
C SER A 151 11.51 0.92 -7.33
N LEU A 152 11.33 -0.37 -7.64
CA LEU A 152 10.29 -0.87 -8.51
C LEU A 152 9.50 -1.94 -7.76
N ALA A 153 8.21 -1.72 -7.57
CA ALA A 153 7.30 -2.72 -7.05
C ALA A 153 6.43 -3.27 -8.18
N VAL A 154 6.22 -4.59 -8.17
CA VAL A 154 5.35 -5.29 -9.11
C VAL A 154 4.35 -6.09 -8.30
N THR A 155 3.06 -5.91 -8.58
CA THR A 155 1.98 -6.71 -8.00
C THR A 155 1.50 -7.71 -9.05
N LEU A 156 1.45 -8.97 -8.66
CA LEU A 156 1.14 -10.11 -9.53
C LEU A 156 -0.35 -10.42 -9.44
N PRO A 157 -1.08 -10.66 -10.55
CA PRO A 157 -2.51 -11.00 -10.55
C PRO A 157 -2.75 -12.47 -10.17
N LEU A 158 -2.35 -12.85 -8.95
CA LEU A 158 -2.45 -14.23 -8.43
C LEU A 158 -3.42 -14.36 -7.26
N GLY A 159 -4.06 -13.26 -6.89
CA GLY A 159 -5.06 -13.24 -5.83
C GLY A 159 -6.37 -13.92 -6.26
N ARG A 160 -7.19 -14.23 -5.26
CA ARG A 160 -8.50 -14.81 -5.52
C ARG A 160 -9.37 -13.84 -6.32
N TYR A 161 -9.76 -14.26 -7.50
CA TYR A 161 -10.58 -13.51 -8.42
C TYR A 161 -11.78 -14.36 -8.88
N CYS A 162 -12.89 -13.70 -9.15
CA CYS A 162 -14.12 -14.26 -9.70
C CYS A 162 -14.63 -13.24 -10.73
N ASP A 163 -14.73 -13.64 -11.98
CA ASP A 163 -15.11 -12.79 -13.12
C ASP A 163 -16.59 -12.36 -13.10
N ASP A 164 -17.45 -13.17 -12.48
CA ASP A 164 -18.88 -12.83 -12.27
C ASP A 164 -19.14 -12.07 -10.98
N CYS A 165 -18.09 -11.81 -10.19
CA CYS A 165 -18.24 -11.19 -8.87
C CYS A 165 -17.94 -9.70 -8.91
N LEU A 166 -18.83 -8.92 -8.34
CA LEU A 166 -18.68 -7.49 -8.24
C LEU A 166 -17.52 -7.09 -7.31
N ILE A 167 -17.31 -7.80 -6.18
CA ILE A 167 -16.23 -7.58 -5.22
C ILE A 167 -15.23 -8.73 -5.31
N ASN A 168 -13.96 -8.39 -5.49
CA ASN A 168 -12.86 -9.32 -5.61
C ASN A 168 -11.72 -9.01 -4.65
N ILE A 169 -11.01 -10.02 -4.17
CA ILE A 169 -9.80 -9.88 -3.35
C ILE A 169 -8.56 -9.61 -4.22
N GLY A 170 -8.41 -10.33 -5.33
CA GLY A 170 -7.41 -10.04 -6.36
C GLY A 170 -7.94 -9.06 -7.42
N ALA A 171 -7.06 -8.39 -8.16
CA ALA A 171 -7.44 -7.41 -9.18
C ALA A 171 -7.40 -7.97 -10.61
N ASN A 172 -6.93 -9.19 -10.78
CA ASN A 172 -6.78 -9.85 -12.09
C ASN A 172 -6.03 -8.99 -13.12
N ARG A 173 -5.05 -8.20 -12.68
CA ARG A 173 -4.20 -7.36 -13.53
C ARG A 173 -2.87 -7.08 -12.85
N TRP A 174 -1.86 -6.83 -13.66
CA TRP A 174 -0.56 -6.38 -13.19
C TRP A 174 -0.63 -4.94 -12.72
N SER A 175 0.18 -4.61 -11.71
CA SER A 175 0.45 -3.23 -11.33
C SER A 175 1.95 -3.08 -11.11
N VAL A 176 2.52 -2.06 -11.74
CA VAL A 176 3.94 -1.71 -11.63
C VAL A 176 4.04 -0.34 -10.99
N ARG A 177 4.90 -0.20 -9.98
CA ARG A 177 5.07 1.05 -9.24
C ARG A 177 6.54 1.44 -9.16
N PRO A 178 7.08 2.23 -10.09
CA PRO A 178 8.33 2.93 -9.91
C PRO A 178 8.20 4.00 -8.82
N GLN A 179 9.26 4.15 -8.00
CA GLN A 179 9.34 5.10 -6.91
C GLN A 179 10.74 5.68 -6.81
N VAL A 180 10.80 6.94 -6.46
CA VAL A 180 12.04 7.62 -6.07
C VAL A 180 11.80 8.38 -4.78
N GLY A 181 12.82 8.48 -3.96
CA GLY A 181 12.67 9.23 -2.72
C GLY A 181 13.97 9.56 -2.05
N VAL A 182 13.85 10.40 -1.05
CA VAL A 182 14.96 10.91 -0.25
C VAL A 182 14.60 10.82 1.23
N VAL A 183 15.57 10.45 2.05
CA VAL A 183 15.51 10.63 3.50
C VAL A 183 16.70 11.47 3.95
N HIS A 184 16.43 12.54 4.69
CA HIS A 184 17.43 13.35 5.36
C HIS A 184 17.33 13.11 6.87
N THR A 185 18.42 12.63 7.45
CA THR A 185 18.53 12.39 8.91
C THR A 185 19.43 13.44 9.54
N ARG A 186 18.98 14.04 10.65
CA ARG A 186 19.77 14.96 11.46
C ARG A 186 19.53 14.66 12.94
N GLY A 187 20.50 14.06 13.58
CA GLY A 187 20.36 13.58 14.95
C GLY A 187 19.20 12.58 15.10
N PRO A 188 18.24 12.82 16.02
CA PRO A 188 17.12 11.91 16.19
C PRO A 188 16.03 12.04 15.12
N TRP A 189 16.05 13.07 14.28
CA TRP A 189 15.02 13.36 13.30
C TRP A 189 15.38 12.78 11.93
N SER A 190 14.37 12.25 11.24
CA SER A 190 14.47 11.88 9.82
C SER A 190 13.25 12.42 9.08
N PHE A 191 13.48 12.98 7.91
CA PHE A 191 12.46 13.54 7.02
C PHE A 191 12.51 12.77 5.71
N GLU A 192 11.41 12.12 5.34
CA GLU A 192 11.32 11.35 4.10
C GLU A 192 10.35 12.02 3.12
N LEU A 193 10.73 12.01 1.84
CA LEU A 193 9.87 12.38 0.72
C LEU A 193 9.97 11.27 -0.33
N THR A 194 8.83 10.81 -0.85
CA THR A 194 8.76 9.77 -1.88
C THR A 194 7.72 10.11 -2.92
N GLY A 195 8.13 10.16 -4.19
CA GLY A 195 7.25 10.22 -5.34
C GLY A 195 7.09 8.85 -5.99
N SER A 196 5.90 8.52 -6.47
CA SER A 196 5.66 7.27 -7.20
C SER A 196 4.52 7.38 -8.19
N VAL A 197 4.54 6.48 -9.18
CA VAL A 197 3.48 6.30 -10.16
C VAL A 197 3.03 4.86 -10.13
N PHE A 198 1.73 4.60 -10.09
CA PHE A 198 1.17 3.28 -10.33
C PHE A 198 0.75 3.18 -11.79
N LEU A 199 1.21 2.14 -12.45
CA LEU A 199 0.86 1.76 -13.81
C LEU A 199 0.11 0.44 -13.75
N PHE A 200 -0.96 0.32 -14.50
CA PHE A 200 -1.84 -0.85 -14.46
C PHE A 200 -1.95 -1.46 -15.87
N SER A 201 -1.96 -2.78 -15.95
CA SER A 201 -2.45 -3.45 -17.15
C SER A 201 -3.99 -3.48 -17.16
N ASP A 202 -4.57 -3.76 -18.32
CA ASP A 202 -6.01 -3.99 -18.40
C ASP A 202 -6.40 -5.27 -17.65
N ASN A 203 -7.62 -5.30 -17.10
CA ASN A 203 -8.31 -6.51 -16.71
C ASN A 203 -9.35 -6.84 -17.76
N ASN A 204 -9.08 -7.88 -18.54
CA ASN A 204 -9.91 -8.29 -19.68
C ASN A 204 -11.09 -9.21 -19.30
N ASN A 205 -11.21 -9.56 -18.05
CA ASN A 205 -12.27 -10.42 -17.50
C ASN A 205 -12.91 -9.76 -16.27
N PHE A 206 -13.21 -8.47 -16.39
CA PHE A 206 -14.01 -7.79 -15.38
C PHE A 206 -15.48 -8.14 -15.62
N VAL A 207 -16.30 -8.14 -14.60
CA VAL A 207 -17.72 -8.58 -14.60
C VAL A 207 -18.38 -8.66 -15.99
N ASP A 208 -18.97 -9.81 -16.34
CA ASP A 208 -19.56 -10.10 -17.66
C ASP A 208 -18.55 -9.97 -18.82
N SER A 209 -17.27 -10.26 -18.58
CA SER A 209 -16.17 -10.17 -19.57
C SER A 209 -15.90 -8.74 -20.08
N ALA A 210 -16.30 -7.72 -19.34
CA ALA A 210 -15.96 -6.33 -19.66
C ALA A 210 -14.45 -6.08 -19.48
N ILE A 211 -13.94 -5.07 -20.19
CA ILE A 211 -12.53 -4.65 -20.08
C ILE A 211 -12.44 -3.46 -19.11
N LEU A 212 -11.76 -3.67 -17.99
CA LEU A 212 -11.46 -2.58 -17.06
C LEU A 212 -10.06 -2.02 -17.33
N LYS A 213 -9.99 -0.73 -17.62
CA LYS A 213 -8.75 0.04 -17.78
C LYS A 213 -8.61 1.05 -16.66
N GLN A 214 -7.38 1.30 -16.24
CA GLN A 214 -7.08 2.36 -15.27
C GLN A 214 -5.88 3.17 -15.72
N GLU A 215 -6.05 4.47 -15.74
CA GLU A 215 -4.99 5.44 -16.03
C GLU A 215 -3.93 5.44 -14.92
N PRO A 216 -2.74 6.00 -15.17
CA PRO A 216 -1.70 6.12 -14.14
C PRO A 216 -2.19 6.90 -12.92
N LEU A 217 -1.79 6.42 -11.71
CA LEU A 217 -2.05 7.10 -10.44
C LEU A 217 -0.72 7.62 -9.88
N TYR A 218 -0.65 8.92 -9.65
CA TYR A 218 0.51 9.61 -9.09
C TYR A 218 0.35 9.77 -7.59
N THR A 219 1.45 9.56 -6.84
CA THR A 219 1.43 9.75 -5.39
C THR A 219 2.68 10.47 -4.90
N LEU A 220 2.48 11.34 -3.92
CA LEU A 220 3.55 11.98 -3.16
C LEU A 220 3.36 11.68 -1.68
N GLN A 221 4.42 11.21 -1.01
CA GLN A 221 4.38 10.83 0.40
C GLN A 221 5.46 11.53 1.19
N THR A 222 5.13 11.94 2.40
CA THR A 222 6.07 12.55 3.35
C THR A 222 5.99 11.84 4.69
N HIS A 223 7.13 11.76 5.40
CA HIS A 223 7.19 11.31 6.79
C HIS A 223 8.15 12.16 7.60
N VAL A 224 7.74 12.47 8.82
CA VAL A 224 8.60 12.99 9.87
C VAL A 224 8.75 11.90 10.91
N ILE A 225 9.99 11.49 11.20
CA ILE A 225 10.30 10.38 12.09
C ILE A 225 11.19 10.89 13.22
N TYR A 226 10.86 10.57 14.46
CA TYR A 226 11.68 10.82 15.62
C TYR A 226 12.16 9.51 16.24
N ASN A 227 13.47 9.35 16.37
CA ASN A 227 14.12 8.16 16.93
C ASN A 227 14.48 8.44 18.40
N PHE A 228 13.78 7.84 19.35
CA PHE A 228 14.09 7.95 20.78
C PHE A 228 15.39 7.25 21.14
N LYS A 229 15.58 6.07 20.59
CA LYS A 229 16.75 5.19 20.71
C LYS A 229 16.78 4.21 19.55
N PRO A 230 17.87 3.44 19.35
CA PRO A 230 17.91 2.42 18.31
C PRO A 230 16.65 1.55 18.33
N ARG A 231 16.01 1.37 17.15
CA ARG A 231 14.80 0.56 16.92
C ARG A 231 13.52 1.05 17.63
N THR A 232 13.55 2.19 18.36
CA THR A 232 12.35 2.79 18.96
C THR A 232 12.11 4.18 18.37
N TRP A 233 11.00 4.32 17.66
CA TRP A 233 10.70 5.56 16.95
C TRP A 233 9.20 5.78 16.80
N ILE A 234 8.83 7.04 16.60
CA ILE A 234 7.50 7.46 16.18
C ILE A 234 7.59 8.13 14.81
N SER A 235 6.55 8.02 14.00
CA SER A 235 6.45 8.78 12.75
C SER A 235 5.05 9.31 12.53
N PHE A 236 4.99 10.49 11.91
CA PHE A 236 3.80 11.05 11.30
C PHE A 236 4.04 11.15 9.81
N GLY A 237 3.06 10.74 9.03
CA GLY A 237 3.14 10.73 7.58
C GLY A 237 1.90 11.28 6.93
N SER A 238 2.07 11.78 5.71
CA SER A 238 0.99 12.19 4.83
C SER A 238 1.27 11.73 3.42
N ALA A 239 0.23 11.38 2.69
CA ALA A 239 0.31 11.11 1.27
C ALA A 239 -0.85 11.76 0.53
N TYR A 240 -0.54 12.25 -0.68
CA TYR A 240 -1.52 12.72 -1.63
C TYR A 240 -1.48 11.85 -2.89
N GLY A 241 -2.63 11.44 -3.37
CA GLY A 241 -2.78 10.66 -4.60
C GLY A 241 -3.73 11.31 -5.56
N LYS A 242 -3.35 11.34 -6.85
CA LYS A 242 -4.18 11.89 -7.92
C LYS A 242 -4.05 11.11 -9.21
N GLY A 243 -5.18 10.93 -9.92
CA GLY A 243 -5.28 10.19 -11.18
C GLY A 243 -5.93 8.83 -11.01
N GLY A 244 -5.51 7.85 -11.83
CA GLY A 244 -6.07 6.50 -11.75
C GLY A 244 -7.54 6.43 -12.17
N ARG A 245 -7.96 7.26 -13.15
CA ARG A 245 -9.30 7.22 -13.72
C ARG A 245 -9.59 5.82 -14.27
N ILE A 246 -10.80 5.34 -14.00
CA ILE A 246 -11.24 4.01 -14.41
C ILE A 246 -12.22 4.12 -15.58
N GLN A 247 -12.00 3.28 -16.58
CA GLN A 247 -12.89 3.05 -17.72
C GLN A 247 -13.30 1.59 -17.76
N ILE A 248 -14.56 1.32 -18.09
CA ILE A 248 -15.11 0.00 -18.33
C ILE A 248 -15.72 -0.01 -19.73
N ASP A 249 -15.24 -0.90 -20.63
CA ASP A 249 -15.62 -0.95 -22.04
C ASP A 249 -15.58 0.44 -22.72
N GLN A 250 -14.48 1.19 -22.47
CA GLN A 250 -14.23 2.54 -22.97
C GLN A 250 -15.19 3.63 -22.44
N GLN A 251 -16.03 3.31 -21.46
CA GLN A 251 -16.90 4.29 -20.79
C GLN A 251 -16.27 4.74 -19.49
N ASP A 252 -16.21 6.06 -19.28
CA ASP A 252 -15.69 6.64 -18.03
C ASP A 252 -16.63 6.35 -16.87
N THR A 253 -16.08 5.86 -15.76
CA THR A 253 -16.86 5.54 -14.55
C THR A 253 -17.04 6.74 -13.61
N LEU A 254 -16.50 7.91 -13.93
CA LEU A 254 -16.38 9.07 -13.06
C LEU A 254 -15.53 8.83 -11.80
N PHE A 255 -14.91 7.66 -11.68
CA PHE A 255 -14.01 7.38 -10.60
C PHE A 255 -12.59 7.83 -10.93
N GLU A 256 -12.07 8.74 -10.13
CA GLU A 256 -10.69 9.19 -10.15
C GLU A 256 -10.22 9.35 -8.71
N VAL A 257 -9.00 8.95 -8.44
CA VAL A 257 -8.40 9.15 -7.12
C VAL A 257 -8.00 10.61 -6.98
N ASP A 258 -8.53 11.27 -5.95
CA ASP A 258 -8.07 12.56 -5.45
C ASP A 258 -8.24 12.50 -3.93
N ASN A 259 -7.20 12.05 -3.23
CA ASN A 259 -7.34 11.77 -1.81
C ASN A 259 -6.07 12.08 -1.01
N TRP A 260 -6.28 12.39 0.26
CA TRP A 260 -5.24 12.50 1.28
C TRP A 260 -5.30 11.31 2.21
N VAL A 261 -4.12 10.85 2.63
CA VAL A 261 -3.96 9.85 3.69
C VAL A 261 -2.99 10.39 4.74
N TRP A 262 -3.35 10.25 5.99
CA TRP A 262 -2.53 10.58 7.14
C TRP A 262 -2.15 9.31 7.88
N SER A 263 -1.01 9.32 8.53
CA SER A 263 -0.59 8.17 9.35
C SER A 263 0.17 8.59 10.60
N ALA A 264 -0.02 7.80 11.65
CA ALA A 264 0.83 7.81 12.82
C ALA A 264 1.34 6.38 13.05
N SER A 265 2.64 6.22 13.33
CA SER A 265 3.21 4.90 13.62
C SER A 265 4.14 4.98 14.82
N PHE A 266 4.15 3.93 15.62
CA PHE A 266 5.07 3.73 16.72
C PHE A 266 5.68 2.34 16.63
N ALA A 267 7.01 2.25 16.72
CA ALA A 267 7.72 0.98 16.67
C ALA A 267 8.73 0.86 17.82
N PHE A 268 8.87 -0.34 18.33
CA PHE A 268 9.77 -0.67 19.41
C PHE A 268 10.26 -2.13 19.34
N PRO A 269 11.45 -2.44 19.88
CA PRO A 269 11.96 -3.81 19.95
C PRO A 269 11.29 -4.58 21.10
N ILE A 270 11.03 -5.90 20.85
CA ILE A 270 10.61 -6.86 21.89
C ILE A 270 11.77 -7.83 22.22
N GLY A 271 12.98 -7.43 22.00
CA GLY A 271 14.18 -8.23 22.19
C GLY A 271 15.28 -7.85 21.20
N LYS A 272 16.30 -8.71 21.08
CA LYS A 272 17.47 -8.40 20.24
C LYS A 272 17.13 -8.40 18.74
N SER A 273 16.34 -9.35 18.26
CA SER A 273 16.05 -9.57 16.85
C SER A 273 14.60 -9.25 16.45
N GLN A 274 13.69 -9.07 17.41
CA GLN A 274 12.26 -8.88 17.14
C GLN A 274 11.82 -7.44 17.36
N GLY A 275 10.76 -7.04 16.66
CA GLY A 275 10.15 -5.73 16.81
C GLY A 275 8.65 -5.76 16.58
N LEU A 276 7.97 -4.80 17.20
CA LEU A 276 6.57 -4.48 16.97
C LEU A 276 6.43 -3.09 16.39
N ARG A 277 5.45 -2.93 15.50
CA ARG A 277 4.99 -1.64 15.01
C ARG A 277 3.48 -1.59 15.08
N LEU A 278 2.98 -0.52 15.68
CA LEU A 278 1.59 -0.11 15.65
C LEU A 278 1.47 1.05 14.68
N ALA A 279 0.41 1.11 13.90
CA ALA A 279 0.12 2.27 13.06
C ALA A 279 -1.38 2.50 12.93
N TRP A 280 -1.74 3.76 12.75
CA TRP A 280 -3.05 4.21 12.33
C TRP A 280 -2.89 4.98 11.02
N LEU A 281 -3.78 4.71 10.07
CA LEU A 281 -3.84 5.41 8.79
C LEU A 281 -5.29 5.81 8.53
N SER A 282 -5.50 7.07 8.17
CA SER A 282 -6.81 7.60 7.82
C SER A 282 -6.75 8.24 6.45
N GLY A 283 -7.60 7.79 5.56
CA GLY A 283 -7.70 8.25 4.17
C GLY A 283 -9.03 8.91 3.89
N HIS A 284 -8.99 10.09 3.24
CA HIS A 284 -10.18 10.86 2.89
C HIS A 284 -10.17 11.20 1.40
N SER A 285 -11.28 10.90 0.74
CA SER A 285 -11.52 11.27 -0.66
C SER A 285 -11.94 12.73 -0.76
N GLN A 286 -11.36 13.46 -1.71
CA GLN A 286 -11.79 14.81 -2.06
C GLN A 286 -12.94 14.78 -3.08
N ASN A 287 -13.16 13.65 -3.73
CA ASN A 287 -14.18 13.45 -4.74
C ASN A 287 -15.50 12.99 -4.12
N ARG A 288 -16.62 13.28 -4.80
CA ARG A 288 -17.97 12.80 -4.43
C ARG A 288 -18.10 11.27 -4.57
N VAL A 289 -17.25 10.65 -5.38
CA VAL A 289 -17.16 9.22 -5.59
C VAL A 289 -15.80 8.79 -5.07
N GLY A 290 -15.76 7.87 -4.10
CA GLY A 290 -14.51 7.49 -3.48
C GLY A 290 -14.70 6.68 -2.20
N ARG A 291 -13.69 6.68 -1.36
CA ARG A 291 -13.70 5.95 -0.10
C ARG A 291 -12.97 6.72 1.00
N ASP A 292 -13.62 6.88 2.12
CA ASP A 292 -12.97 7.24 3.37
C ASP A 292 -12.67 5.97 4.17
N SER A 293 -11.50 5.89 4.78
CA SER A 293 -11.10 4.68 5.52
C SER A 293 -10.20 4.98 6.70
N ASP A 294 -10.46 4.28 7.80
CA ASP A 294 -9.58 4.19 8.96
C ASP A 294 -8.99 2.79 9.05
N ASN A 295 -7.68 2.74 9.27
CA ASN A 295 -6.94 1.50 9.31
C ASN A 295 -6.09 1.43 10.58
N LEU A 296 -6.19 0.33 11.32
CA LEU A 296 -5.34 0.00 12.45
C LEU A 296 -4.40 -1.14 12.07
N LEU A 297 -3.10 -0.92 12.20
CA LEU A 297 -2.08 -1.89 11.82
C LEU A 297 -1.28 -2.33 13.05
N LEU A 298 -1.11 -3.64 13.17
CA LEU A 298 -0.15 -4.29 14.04
C LEU A 298 0.81 -5.11 13.18
N ASN A 299 2.11 -4.87 13.30
CA ASN A 299 3.13 -5.66 12.61
C ASN A 299 4.17 -6.18 13.60
N TRP A 300 4.41 -7.49 13.58
CA TRP A 300 5.52 -8.14 14.23
C TRP A 300 6.57 -8.52 13.21
N SER A 301 7.84 -8.42 13.56
CA SER A 301 8.94 -8.81 12.68
C SER A 301 10.10 -9.42 13.45
N ILE A 302 10.83 -10.31 12.77
CA ILE A 302 12.09 -10.88 13.23
C ILE A 302 13.16 -10.67 12.17
N SER A 303 14.38 -10.36 12.60
CA SER A 303 15.53 -10.10 11.71
C SER A 303 16.78 -10.81 12.18
N TRP A 304 17.64 -11.20 11.22
CA TRP A 304 18.92 -11.91 11.45
C TRP A 304 19.88 -11.68 10.30
N GLY A 305 21.17 -12.12 10.44
CA GLY A 305 22.17 -12.15 9.35
C GLY A 305 22.93 -10.84 9.13
N TYR A 306 23.04 -9.99 10.18
CA TYR A 306 23.75 -8.71 10.08
C TYR A 306 24.61 -8.44 11.31
#